data_0477dc8c0368fd150a4c624c8a993b68
#
_entry.id   0477dc8c0368fd150a4c624c8a993b68
#
_cell.length_a   1.000
_cell.length_b   1.000
_cell.length_c   1.000
_cell.angle_alpha   90.00
_cell.angle_beta   90.00
_cell.angle_gamma   90.00
#
_symmetry.space_group_name_H-M   'P 1'
#
loop_
_entity.id
_entity.type
_entity.pdbx_description
1 polymer ?
#
loop_
_entity_poly.entity_id
_entity_poly.type
_entity_poly.pdbx_seq_one_letter_code
_entity_poly.pdbx_strand_id
1 'polypeptide(L)'
;MQKAKQRSEIAQQDKWRIEDIYATDEAWEADYNECIRRAKEKCAYQGRLAESAQILYQALKESDEADLLVEHVYVYAFMKYYEDTANAVYQEMSGRAQAAVTKLSEKYAFLTPEILAIDQKKMQEYLTSDTLALYRHALEDMLAKKEHALSEKEERLLAMAGQVTASPNEIFSKFNNADVKFGTILDENGNEVELTNGRYSVFMESNNRSVRENAFKALYRQYGNYKNTLAATYYANVKQACFYAKARKYDSTLQMYLSGSFIPEKVYHNLIETVHKNLDKMHAYVSLRKQVLGVDRKSVV
;
A
#
# COMPACT_ATOMS: atom_id res chain seq x y z
N MET A 1 -23.99 -11.79 23.90
CA MET A 1 -23.02 -11.55 22.80
C MET A 1 -22.69 -10.06 22.78
N GLN A 2 -21.45 -9.69 23.08
CA GLN A 2 -21.03 -8.29 23.03
C GLN A 2 -20.78 -7.93 21.56
N LYS A 3 -21.75 -7.24 20.92
CA LYS A 3 -21.60 -6.72 19.56
C LYS A 3 -20.46 -5.71 19.48
N ALA A 4 -19.79 -5.63 18.34
CA ALA A 4 -18.90 -4.52 18.05
C ALA A 4 -19.68 -3.20 18.14
N LYS A 5 -19.07 -2.18 18.78
CA LYS A 5 -19.69 -0.86 18.89
C LYS A 5 -19.86 -0.23 17.51
N GLN A 6 -20.97 0.45 17.29
CA GLN A 6 -21.15 1.29 16.12
C GLN A 6 -20.28 2.54 16.26
N ARG A 7 -19.92 3.18 15.12
CA ARG A 7 -19.09 4.40 15.16
C ARG A 7 -19.67 5.51 16.04
N SER A 8 -20.98 5.68 16.05
CA SER A 8 -21.68 6.63 16.91
C SER A 8 -21.51 6.39 18.42
N GLU A 9 -21.22 5.13 18.80
CA GLU A 9 -21.00 4.72 20.19
C GLU A 9 -19.54 4.84 20.64
N ILE A 10 -18.61 5.20 19.71
CA ILE A 10 -17.21 5.41 20.01
C ILE A 10 -17.02 6.84 20.54
N ALA A 11 -16.30 6.97 21.66
CA ALA A 11 -15.99 8.28 22.23
C ALA A 11 -15.15 9.14 21.24
N GLN A 12 -15.36 10.46 21.26
CA GLN A 12 -14.66 11.36 20.31
C GLN A 12 -13.13 11.29 20.42
N GLN A 13 -12.62 11.13 21.62
CA GLN A 13 -11.18 10.98 21.88
C GLN A 13 -10.55 9.74 21.25
N ASP A 14 -11.36 8.72 20.90
CA ASP A 14 -10.94 7.46 20.30
C ASP A 14 -11.18 7.46 18.78
N LYS A 15 -11.54 8.60 18.19
CA LYS A 15 -11.74 8.81 16.76
C LYS A 15 -10.58 9.60 16.16
N TRP A 16 -10.30 9.35 14.91
CA TRP A 16 -9.37 10.18 14.16
C TRP A 16 -9.96 11.57 13.91
N ARG A 17 -9.13 12.59 14.01
CA ARG A 17 -9.52 13.99 13.78
C ARG A 17 -9.40 14.31 12.28
N ILE A 18 -10.34 13.83 11.50
CA ILE A 18 -10.36 14.04 10.04
C ILE A 18 -10.54 15.51 9.71
N GLU A 19 -11.15 16.27 10.62
CA GLU A 19 -11.35 17.72 10.55
C GLU A 19 -10.04 18.50 10.51
N ASP A 20 -8.91 17.91 10.87
CA ASP A 20 -7.58 18.52 10.71
C ASP A 20 -7.14 18.62 9.25
N ILE A 21 -7.73 17.82 8.32
CA ILE A 21 -7.48 17.91 6.89
C ILE A 21 -8.40 18.95 6.25
N TYR A 22 -9.72 18.79 6.43
CA TYR A 22 -10.74 19.78 6.06
C TYR A 22 -11.74 19.93 7.21
N ALA A 23 -11.94 21.17 7.63
CA ALA A 23 -12.86 21.45 8.73
C ALA A 23 -14.33 21.11 8.38
N THR A 24 -14.70 21.16 7.10
CA THR A 24 -16.04 20.86 6.60
C THR A 24 -16.00 20.21 5.21
N ASP A 25 -17.09 19.54 4.83
CA ASP A 25 -17.23 18.95 3.50
C ASP A 25 -17.28 20.02 2.40
N GLU A 26 -17.74 21.25 2.70
CA GLU A 26 -17.72 22.38 1.77
C GLU A 26 -16.30 22.85 1.45
N ALA A 27 -15.40 22.84 2.44
CA ALA A 27 -13.99 23.16 2.22
C ALA A 27 -13.34 22.11 1.32
N TRP A 28 -13.64 20.84 1.53
CA TRP A 28 -13.23 19.76 0.64
C TRP A 28 -13.77 19.94 -0.80
N GLU A 29 -15.04 20.30 -0.95
CA GLU A 29 -15.67 20.52 -2.24
C GLU A 29 -14.97 21.64 -3.05
N ALA A 30 -14.52 22.71 -2.37
CA ALA A 30 -13.79 23.79 -3.01
C ALA A 30 -12.47 23.31 -3.62
N ASP A 31 -11.70 22.53 -2.87
CA ASP A 31 -10.42 21.97 -3.35
C ASP A 31 -10.60 20.87 -4.40
N TYR A 32 -11.66 20.05 -4.29
CA TYR A 32 -12.04 19.12 -5.34
C TYR A 32 -12.32 19.85 -6.66
N ASN A 33 -13.08 20.94 -6.62
CA ASN A 33 -13.38 21.74 -7.82
C ASN A 33 -12.12 22.38 -8.40
N GLU A 34 -11.18 22.81 -7.57
CA GLU A 34 -9.87 23.31 -8.00
C GLU A 34 -9.04 22.20 -8.67
N CYS A 35 -9.04 20.98 -8.15
CA CYS A 35 -8.41 19.82 -8.83
C CYS A 35 -8.98 19.61 -10.23
N ILE A 36 -10.31 19.63 -10.36
CA ILE A 36 -10.98 19.45 -11.66
C ILE A 36 -10.69 20.61 -12.61
N ARG A 37 -10.58 21.84 -12.11
CA ARG A 37 -10.20 23.03 -12.91
C ARG A 37 -8.78 22.86 -13.44
N ARG A 38 -7.81 22.55 -12.55
CA ARG A 38 -6.40 22.32 -12.92
C ARG A 38 -6.24 21.20 -13.92
N ALA A 39 -6.98 20.10 -13.78
CA ALA A 39 -6.92 18.98 -14.71
C ALA A 39 -7.37 19.32 -16.13
N LYS A 40 -8.26 20.30 -16.31
CA LYS A 40 -8.75 20.76 -17.63
C LYS A 40 -7.79 21.71 -18.34
N GLU A 41 -6.91 22.36 -17.62
CA GLU A 41 -5.95 23.31 -18.18
C GLU A 41 -4.76 22.58 -18.81
N LYS A 42 -4.31 23.06 -19.95
CA LYS A 42 -3.09 22.53 -20.60
C LYS A 42 -1.87 22.90 -19.76
N CYS A 43 -0.98 21.95 -19.56
CA CYS A 43 0.32 22.22 -18.97
C CYS A 43 1.18 23.04 -19.96
N ALA A 44 1.62 24.23 -19.53
CA ALA A 44 2.43 25.13 -20.36
C ALA A 44 3.84 24.59 -20.66
N TYR A 45 4.27 23.55 -19.95
CA TYR A 45 5.63 22.99 -20.01
C TYR A 45 5.74 21.75 -20.89
N GLN A 46 4.62 21.14 -21.29
CA GLN A 46 4.62 19.94 -22.12
C GLN A 46 5.31 20.20 -23.47
N GLY A 47 6.24 19.35 -23.84
CA GLY A 47 7.07 19.46 -25.04
C GLY A 47 8.26 20.40 -24.88
N ARG A 48 8.52 20.93 -23.66
CA ARG A 48 9.50 21.99 -23.43
C ARG A 48 10.51 21.67 -22.31
N LEU A 49 10.44 20.49 -21.66
CA LEU A 49 11.27 20.16 -20.50
C LEU A 49 12.78 20.18 -20.82
N ALA A 50 13.12 19.93 -22.07
CA ALA A 50 14.48 20.00 -22.55
C ALA A 50 14.99 21.43 -22.81
N GLU A 51 14.17 22.49 -22.74
CA GLU A 51 14.63 23.86 -23.05
C GLU A 51 15.61 24.38 -22.00
N SER A 52 15.29 24.23 -20.70
CA SER A 52 16.15 24.65 -19.60
C SER A 52 15.83 23.94 -18.27
N ALA A 53 16.82 23.93 -17.36
CA ALA A 53 16.61 23.46 -15.97
C ALA A 53 15.49 24.22 -15.25
N GLN A 54 15.32 25.52 -15.56
CA GLN A 54 14.24 26.33 -14.96
C GLN A 54 12.85 25.87 -15.42
N ILE A 55 12.67 25.53 -16.71
CA ILE A 55 11.39 25.01 -17.23
C ILE A 55 11.09 23.65 -16.63
N LEU A 56 12.05 22.75 -16.54
CA LEU A 56 11.89 21.46 -15.87
C LEU A 56 11.51 21.65 -14.40
N TYR A 57 12.18 22.54 -13.68
CA TYR A 57 11.85 22.87 -12.29
C TYR A 57 10.40 23.33 -12.12
N GLN A 58 9.95 24.28 -12.98
CA GLN A 58 8.58 24.80 -12.89
C GLN A 58 7.53 23.71 -13.20
N ALA A 59 7.82 22.83 -14.16
CA ALA A 59 6.93 21.70 -14.47
C ALA A 59 6.79 20.73 -13.30
N LEU A 60 7.92 20.34 -12.67
CA LEU A 60 7.92 19.46 -11.49
C LEU A 60 7.21 20.12 -10.32
N LYS A 61 7.47 21.40 -10.08
CA LYS A 61 6.81 22.15 -9.01
C LYS A 61 5.30 22.27 -9.20
N GLU A 62 4.83 22.54 -10.42
CA GLU A 62 3.39 22.57 -10.73
C GLU A 62 2.74 21.20 -10.50
N SER A 63 3.44 20.12 -10.85
CA SER A 63 3.00 18.75 -10.59
C SER A 63 2.89 18.47 -9.09
N ASP A 64 3.93 18.79 -8.30
CA ASP A 64 3.94 18.59 -6.85
C ASP A 64 2.82 19.38 -6.15
N GLU A 65 2.57 20.62 -6.57
CA GLU A 65 1.47 21.45 -6.02
C GLU A 65 0.09 20.87 -6.37
N ALA A 66 -0.03 20.23 -7.53
CA ALA A 66 -1.28 19.54 -7.91
C ALA A 66 -1.43 18.22 -7.17
N ASP A 67 -0.35 17.48 -6.99
CA ASP A 67 -0.34 16.21 -6.26
C ASP A 67 -0.66 16.42 -4.78
N LEU A 68 -0.08 17.46 -4.15
CA LEU A 68 -0.39 17.81 -2.76
C LEU A 68 -1.88 18.16 -2.57
N LEU A 69 -2.43 18.96 -3.49
CA LEU A 69 -3.84 19.34 -3.44
C LEU A 69 -4.76 18.11 -3.58
N VAL A 70 -4.51 17.26 -4.57
CA VAL A 70 -5.36 16.09 -4.81
C VAL A 70 -5.18 15.02 -3.74
N GLU A 71 -3.99 14.94 -3.10
CA GLU A 71 -3.77 14.04 -1.97
C GLU A 71 -4.64 14.42 -0.77
N HIS A 72 -4.72 15.71 -0.41
CA HIS A 72 -5.63 16.16 0.65
C HIS A 72 -7.09 15.81 0.32
N VAL A 73 -7.52 16.07 -0.91
CA VAL A 73 -8.88 15.73 -1.38
C VAL A 73 -9.13 14.22 -1.29
N TYR A 74 -8.17 13.41 -1.71
CA TYR A 74 -8.26 11.96 -1.70
C TYR A 74 -8.29 11.40 -0.28
N VAL A 75 -7.32 11.78 0.56
CA VAL A 75 -7.18 11.23 1.91
C VAL A 75 -8.42 11.54 2.75
N TYR A 76 -8.92 12.77 2.74
CA TYR A 76 -10.14 13.14 3.45
C TYR A 76 -11.34 12.28 3.03
N ALA A 77 -11.59 12.20 1.73
CA ALA A 77 -12.73 11.46 1.19
C ALA A 77 -12.67 9.96 1.55
N PHE A 78 -11.48 9.35 1.47
CA PHE A 78 -11.31 7.94 1.80
C PHE A 78 -11.35 7.68 3.31
N MET A 79 -10.86 8.58 4.15
CA MET A 79 -11.02 8.46 5.60
C MET A 79 -12.49 8.52 6.00
N LYS A 80 -13.29 9.44 5.42
CA LYS A 80 -14.75 9.48 5.59
C LYS A 80 -15.42 8.19 5.13
N TYR A 81 -15.04 7.69 3.95
CA TYR A 81 -15.56 6.42 3.43
C TYR A 81 -15.27 5.24 4.35
N TYR A 82 -14.04 5.14 4.89
CA TYR A 82 -13.67 4.03 5.79
C TYR A 82 -14.26 4.17 7.20
N GLU A 83 -14.72 5.34 7.59
CA GLU A 83 -15.51 5.50 8.82
C GLU A 83 -16.87 4.81 8.72
N ASP A 84 -17.53 4.91 7.57
CA ASP A 84 -18.82 4.27 7.28
C ASP A 84 -18.94 3.93 5.80
N THR A 85 -18.54 2.73 5.45
CA THR A 85 -18.56 2.24 4.07
C THR A 85 -19.96 2.03 3.50
N ALA A 86 -21.01 2.10 4.32
CA ALA A 86 -22.40 2.02 3.89
C ALA A 86 -23.01 3.41 3.58
N ASN A 87 -22.33 4.49 3.94
CA ASN A 87 -22.78 5.85 3.68
C ASN A 87 -22.63 6.23 2.21
N ALA A 88 -23.76 6.44 1.51
CA ALA A 88 -23.79 6.72 0.08
C ALA A 88 -23.08 8.05 -0.27
N VAL A 89 -23.12 9.06 0.62
CA VAL A 89 -22.44 10.34 0.39
C VAL A 89 -20.92 10.14 0.39
N TYR A 90 -20.38 9.34 1.32
CA TYR A 90 -18.95 9.09 1.41
C TYR A 90 -18.45 8.15 0.32
N GLN A 91 -19.30 7.22 -0.16
CA GLN A 91 -19.02 6.42 -1.37
C GLN A 91 -18.90 7.32 -2.62
N GLU A 92 -19.82 8.26 -2.81
CA GLU A 92 -19.77 9.22 -3.93
C GLU A 92 -18.53 10.11 -3.80
N MET A 93 -18.27 10.68 -2.62
CA MET A 93 -17.14 11.54 -2.35
C MET A 93 -15.80 10.85 -2.67
N SER A 94 -15.62 9.60 -2.23
CA SER A 94 -14.41 8.81 -2.53
C SER A 94 -14.26 8.49 -4.01
N GLY A 95 -15.36 8.18 -4.71
CA GLY A 95 -15.36 7.97 -6.15
C GLY A 95 -14.97 9.24 -6.94
N ARG A 96 -15.48 10.40 -6.52
CA ARG A 96 -15.11 11.70 -7.10
C ARG A 96 -13.65 12.05 -6.87
N ALA A 97 -13.15 11.82 -5.65
CA ALA A 97 -11.73 12.02 -5.32
C ALA A 97 -10.82 11.14 -6.16
N GLN A 98 -11.15 9.86 -6.32
CA GLN A 98 -10.41 8.93 -7.19
C GLN A 98 -10.39 9.41 -8.65
N ALA A 99 -11.51 9.92 -9.15
CA ALA A 99 -11.59 10.47 -10.51
C ALA A 99 -10.73 11.75 -10.68
N ALA A 100 -10.62 12.58 -9.65
CA ALA A 100 -9.71 13.75 -9.64
C ALA A 100 -8.24 13.34 -9.72
N VAL A 101 -7.83 12.35 -8.92
CA VAL A 101 -6.47 11.76 -8.99
C VAL A 101 -6.17 11.29 -10.42
N THR A 102 -7.06 10.51 -11.02
CA THR A 102 -6.88 10.00 -12.38
C THR A 102 -6.68 11.13 -13.40
N LYS A 103 -7.51 12.15 -13.35
CA LYS A 103 -7.43 13.27 -14.31
C LYS A 103 -6.16 14.11 -14.16
N LEU A 104 -5.70 14.35 -12.95
CA LEU A 104 -4.43 15.06 -12.71
C LEU A 104 -3.23 14.20 -13.11
N SER A 105 -3.25 12.90 -12.80
CA SER A 105 -2.21 11.98 -13.26
C SER A 105 -2.13 11.91 -14.79
N GLU A 106 -3.26 11.92 -15.50
CA GLU A 106 -3.30 11.99 -16.95
C GLU A 106 -2.67 13.30 -17.48
N LYS A 107 -2.95 14.44 -16.84
CA LYS A 107 -2.37 15.74 -17.23
C LYS A 107 -0.85 15.73 -17.17
N TYR A 108 -0.26 15.13 -16.12
CA TYR A 108 1.17 15.12 -15.90
C TYR A 108 1.88 13.85 -16.41
N ALA A 109 1.16 12.93 -17.05
CA ALA A 109 1.72 11.68 -17.58
C ALA A 109 2.87 11.88 -18.59
N PHE A 110 2.97 13.05 -19.21
CA PHE A 110 4.04 13.40 -20.14
C PHE A 110 5.41 13.62 -19.45
N LEU A 111 5.43 13.94 -18.14
CA LEU A 111 6.66 14.31 -17.43
C LEU A 111 7.74 13.22 -17.53
N THR A 112 7.41 12.00 -17.12
CA THR A 112 8.38 10.89 -17.10
C THR A 112 8.95 10.59 -18.50
N PRO A 113 8.16 10.35 -19.55
CA PRO A 113 8.72 10.05 -20.88
C PRO A 113 9.50 11.23 -21.46
N GLU A 114 9.08 12.46 -21.23
CA GLU A 114 9.79 13.63 -21.75
C GLU A 114 11.11 13.87 -21.00
N ILE A 115 11.15 13.69 -19.68
CA ILE A 115 12.41 13.74 -18.90
C ILE A 115 13.38 12.67 -19.37
N LEU A 116 12.93 11.43 -19.58
CA LEU A 116 13.76 10.32 -20.04
C LEU A 116 14.27 10.51 -21.49
N ALA A 117 13.59 11.34 -22.27
CA ALA A 117 14.01 11.70 -23.64
C ALA A 117 15.06 12.83 -23.71
N ILE A 118 15.29 13.55 -22.59
CA ILE A 118 16.34 14.60 -22.55
C ILE A 118 17.72 13.97 -22.84
N ASP A 119 18.51 14.67 -23.66
CA ASP A 119 19.87 14.24 -23.96
C ASP A 119 20.71 14.03 -22.70
N GLN A 120 21.53 12.99 -22.68
CA GLN A 120 22.27 12.58 -21.49
C GLN A 120 23.22 13.67 -20.97
N LYS A 121 23.92 14.40 -21.88
CA LYS A 121 24.83 15.48 -21.46
C LYS A 121 24.06 16.62 -20.83
N LYS A 122 22.95 17.01 -21.44
CA LYS A 122 22.05 18.03 -20.93
C LYS A 122 21.43 17.66 -19.59
N MET A 123 21.05 16.42 -19.43
CA MET A 123 20.53 15.93 -18.16
C MET A 123 21.60 15.96 -17.04
N GLN A 124 22.85 15.64 -17.35
CA GLN A 124 23.95 15.79 -16.38
C GLN A 124 24.17 17.25 -15.98
N GLU A 125 24.08 18.20 -16.92
CA GLU A 125 24.11 19.63 -16.60
C GLU A 125 22.95 20.02 -15.70
N TYR A 126 21.74 19.49 -15.93
CA TYR A 126 20.55 19.74 -15.12
C TYR A 126 20.71 19.19 -13.69
N LEU A 127 21.23 17.97 -13.53
CA LEU A 127 21.47 17.34 -12.23
C LEU A 127 22.52 18.08 -11.38
N THR A 128 23.46 18.79 -12.02
CA THR A 128 24.46 19.61 -11.31
C THR A 128 23.96 21.02 -11.00
N SER A 129 22.84 21.44 -11.56
CA SER A 129 22.28 22.78 -11.38
C SER A 129 21.67 22.95 -9.98
N ASP A 130 21.92 24.08 -9.33
CA ASP A 130 21.27 24.47 -8.07
C ASP A 130 19.75 24.62 -8.23
N THR A 131 19.27 24.97 -9.41
CA THR A 131 17.84 25.08 -9.74
C THR A 131 17.07 23.80 -9.48
N LEU A 132 17.70 22.65 -9.78
CA LEU A 132 17.09 21.31 -9.63
C LEU A 132 17.58 20.55 -8.39
N ALA A 133 18.27 21.22 -7.47
CA ALA A 133 18.82 20.56 -6.28
C ALA A 133 17.73 19.81 -5.47
N LEU A 134 16.53 20.37 -5.37
CA LEU A 134 15.39 19.74 -4.70
C LEU A 134 14.95 18.43 -5.39
N TYR A 135 14.98 18.40 -6.72
CA TYR A 135 14.50 17.28 -7.53
C TYR A 135 15.61 16.32 -7.98
N ARG A 136 16.87 16.59 -7.62
CA ARG A 136 18.03 15.79 -8.08
C ARG A 136 17.84 14.30 -7.82
N HIS A 137 17.51 13.94 -6.58
CA HIS A 137 17.31 12.54 -6.21
C HIS A 137 16.16 11.89 -7.00
N ALA A 138 15.02 12.55 -7.12
CA ALA A 138 13.89 12.04 -7.89
C ALA A 138 14.23 11.85 -9.38
N LEU A 139 15.00 12.77 -9.96
CA LEU A 139 15.47 12.66 -11.35
C LEU A 139 16.48 11.51 -11.52
N GLU A 140 17.42 11.35 -10.59
CA GLU A 140 18.37 10.23 -10.59
C GLU A 140 17.64 8.88 -10.48
N ASP A 141 16.64 8.78 -9.60
CA ASP A 141 15.78 7.60 -9.45
C ASP A 141 15.02 7.26 -10.75
N MET A 142 14.49 8.28 -11.41
CA MET A 142 13.77 8.12 -12.67
C MET A 142 14.71 7.63 -13.78
N LEU A 143 15.92 8.20 -13.86
CA LEU A 143 16.94 7.79 -14.83
C LEU A 143 17.43 6.36 -14.59
N ALA A 144 17.63 5.98 -13.34
CA ALA A 144 18.06 4.62 -12.99
C ALA A 144 17.04 3.54 -13.41
N LYS A 145 15.75 3.91 -13.47
CA LYS A 145 14.67 3.01 -13.93
C LYS A 145 14.52 2.98 -15.46
N LYS A 146 15.29 3.79 -16.19
CA LYS A 146 15.16 3.93 -17.65
C LYS A 146 15.28 2.61 -18.42
N GLU A 147 16.16 1.71 -17.99
CA GLU A 147 16.35 0.39 -18.64
C GLU A 147 15.12 -0.54 -18.49
N HIS A 148 14.29 -0.28 -17.49
CA HIS A 148 13.05 -1.01 -17.21
C HIS A 148 11.79 -0.28 -17.70
N ALA A 149 11.95 0.90 -18.28
CA ALA A 149 10.88 1.64 -18.94
C ALA A 149 10.56 1.01 -20.30
N LEU A 150 9.29 0.94 -20.63
CA LEU A 150 8.80 0.36 -21.86
C LEU A 150 8.35 1.46 -22.83
N SER A 151 8.04 1.08 -24.06
CA SER A 151 7.43 2.00 -25.01
C SER A 151 6.04 2.43 -24.55
N GLU A 152 5.57 3.59 -25.01
CA GLU A 152 4.24 4.12 -24.67
C GLU A 152 3.10 3.09 -24.89
N LYS A 153 3.18 2.32 -25.99
CA LYS A 153 2.18 1.28 -26.29
C LYS A 153 2.22 0.14 -25.27
N GLU A 154 3.42 -0.29 -24.88
CA GLU A 154 3.61 -1.37 -23.89
C GLU A 154 3.18 -0.90 -22.49
N GLU A 155 3.54 0.32 -22.08
CA GLU A 155 3.09 0.91 -20.80
C GLU A 155 1.57 1.01 -20.75
N ARG A 156 0.93 1.44 -21.83
CA ARG A 156 -0.53 1.48 -21.94
C ARG A 156 -1.16 0.09 -21.80
N LEU A 157 -0.59 -0.93 -22.42
CA LEU A 157 -1.06 -2.31 -22.28
C LEU A 157 -0.89 -2.82 -20.85
N LEU A 158 0.24 -2.53 -20.21
CA LEU A 158 0.46 -2.91 -18.80
C LEU A 158 -0.50 -2.19 -17.86
N ALA A 159 -0.79 -0.92 -18.10
CA ALA A 159 -1.77 -0.16 -17.32
C ALA A 159 -3.18 -0.79 -17.43
N MET A 160 -3.60 -1.17 -18.65
CA MET A 160 -4.87 -1.88 -18.85
C MET A 160 -4.88 -3.26 -18.18
N ALA A 161 -3.76 -3.99 -18.21
CA ALA A 161 -3.61 -5.28 -17.54
C ALA A 161 -3.69 -5.13 -16.00
N GLY A 162 -3.37 -3.95 -15.45
CA GLY A 162 -3.38 -3.67 -14.02
C GLY A 162 -4.68 -4.04 -13.32
N GLN A 163 -5.82 -3.74 -13.93
CA GLN A 163 -7.14 -4.09 -13.38
C GLN A 163 -7.34 -5.61 -13.26
N VAL A 164 -6.91 -6.36 -14.28
CA VAL A 164 -7.02 -7.82 -14.28
C VAL A 164 -6.04 -8.45 -13.29
N THR A 165 -4.82 -7.94 -13.25
CA THR A 165 -3.77 -8.46 -12.40
C THR A 165 -3.95 -8.13 -10.91
N ALA A 166 -4.73 -7.09 -10.56
CA ALA A 166 -5.12 -6.78 -9.18
C ALA A 166 -6.11 -7.79 -8.57
N SER A 167 -6.83 -8.54 -9.41
CA SER A 167 -7.92 -9.45 -8.98
C SER A 167 -7.54 -10.46 -7.89
N PRO A 168 -6.33 -11.07 -7.88
CA PRO A 168 -5.97 -11.99 -6.80
C PRO A 168 -6.00 -11.35 -5.41
N ASN A 169 -5.52 -10.11 -5.31
CA ASN A 169 -5.54 -9.37 -4.05
C ASN A 169 -6.96 -8.98 -3.63
N GLU A 170 -7.79 -8.57 -4.58
CA GLU A 170 -9.20 -8.25 -4.33
C GLU A 170 -9.99 -9.47 -3.88
N ILE A 171 -9.80 -10.62 -4.53
CA ILE A 171 -10.45 -11.88 -4.15
C ILE A 171 -10.06 -12.26 -2.72
N PHE A 172 -8.76 -12.21 -2.40
CA PHE A 172 -8.29 -12.49 -1.04
C PHE A 172 -8.87 -11.51 -0.02
N SER A 173 -8.91 -10.22 -0.34
CA SER A 173 -9.46 -9.20 0.56
C SER A 173 -10.95 -9.42 0.85
N LYS A 174 -11.75 -9.73 -0.17
CA LYS A 174 -13.17 -10.05 0.01
C LYS A 174 -13.36 -11.30 0.86
N PHE A 175 -12.64 -12.38 0.53
CA PHE A 175 -12.67 -13.60 1.31
C PHE A 175 -12.29 -13.34 2.78
N ASN A 176 -11.15 -12.69 3.02
CA ASN A 176 -10.57 -12.53 4.36
C ASN A 176 -11.36 -11.57 5.25
N ASN A 177 -11.91 -10.51 4.66
CA ASN A 177 -12.53 -9.42 5.43
C ASN A 177 -14.06 -9.50 5.48
N ALA A 178 -14.70 -10.21 4.53
CA ALA A 178 -16.14 -10.28 4.45
C ALA A 178 -16.70 -11.71 4.63
N ASP A 179 -16.14 -12.69 3.91
CA ASP A 179 -16.78 -14.00 3.76
C ASP A 179 -16.40 -14.99 4.86
N VAL A 180 -15.10 -15.02 5.26
CA VAL A 180 -14.63 -16.00 6.23
C VAL A 180 -15.18 -15.70 7.62
N LYS A 181 -15.79 -16.74 8.23
CA LYS A 181 -16.31 -16.69 9.62
C LYS A 181 -15.63 -17.80 10.41
N PHE A 182 -15.04 -17.43 11.53
CA PHE A 182 -14.29 -18.38 12.38
C PHE A 182 -15.17 -19.08 13.43
N GLY A 183 -16.44 -18.65 13.57
CA GLY A 183 -17.37 -19.17 14.56
C GLY A 183 -17.17 -18.58 15.96
N THR A 184 -17.62 -19.29 16.97
CA THR A 184 -17.52 -18.90 18.38
C THR A 184 -16.53 -19.79 19.12
N ILE A 185 -15.92 -19.25 20.17
CA ILE A 185 -15.12 -19.99 21.17
C ILE A 185 -15.58 -19.58 22.57
N LEU A 186 -15.24 -20.38 23.57
CA LEU A 186 -15.44 -20.00 24.97
C LEU A 186 -14.28 -19.12 25.44
N ASP A 187 -14.59 -18.01 26.11
CA ASP A 187 -13.62 -17.15 26.79
C ASP A 187 -13.16 -17.73 28.14
N GLU A 188 -12.36 -17.01 28.90
CA GLU A 188 -11.85 -17.42 30.20
C GLU A 188 -12.97 -17.61 31.26
N ASN A 189 -14.12 -16.96 31.06
CA ASN A 189 -15.28 -17.02 31.95
C ASN A 189 -16.32 -18.05 31.48
N GLY A 190 -16.06 -18.78 30.41
CA GLY A 190 -16.97 -19.75 29.85
C GLY A 190 -18.07 -19.14 28.96
N ASN A 191 -17.97 -17.87 28.58
CA ASN A 191 -18.95 -17.25 27.70
C ASN A 191 -18.63 -17.56 26.24
N GLU A 192 -19.65 -17.77 25.42
CA GLU A 192 -19.51 -17.85 23.97
C GLU A 192 -19.21 -16.48 23.37
N VAL A 193 -18.07 -16.37 22.69
CA VAL A 193 -17.60 -15.13 22.05
C VAL A 193 -17.24 -15.41 20.60
N GLU A 194 -17.69 -14.53 19.69
CA GLU A 194 -17.34 -14.60 18.28
C GLU A 194 -15.83 -14.41 18.07
N LEU A 195 -15.22 -15.32 17.33
CA LEU A 195 -13.83 -15.21 16.92
C LEU A 195 -13.74 -14.40 15.61
N THR A 196 -12.96 -13.32 15.65
CA THR A 196 -12.62 -12.49 14.49
C THR A 196 -11.10 -12.36 14.38
N ASN A 197 -10.59 -11.89 13.23
CA ASN A 197 -9.16 -11.61 13.06
C ASN A 197 -8.63 -10.66 14.15
N GLY A 198 -9.38 -9.60 14.48
CA GLY A 198 -8.99 -8.64 15.53
C GLY A 198 -9.00 -9.23 16.94
N ARG A 199 -9.94 -10.12 17.24
CA ARG A 199 -10.02 -10.77 18.56
C ARG A 199 -9.06 -11.94 18.73
N TYR A 200 -8.56 -12.51 17.64
CA TYR A 200 -7.64 -13.64 17.70
C TYR A 200 -6.41 -13.32 18.56
N SER A 201 -5.78 -12.17 18.36
CA SER A 201 -4.61 -11.74 19.15
C SER A 201 -4.94 -11.66 20.64
N VAL A 202 -6.09 -11.10 20.99
CA VAL A 202 -6.55 -11.00 22.40
C VAL A 202 -6.69 -12.39 23.02
N PHE A 203 -7.31 -13.34 22.32
CA PHE A 203 -7.43 -14.72 22.82
C PHE A 203 -6.08 -15.45 22.92
N MET A 204 -5.11 -15.13 22.06
CA MET A 204 -3.77 -15.71 22.11
C MET A 204 -2.94 -15.18 23.30
N GLU A 205 -3.33 -14.03 23.89
CA GLU A 205 -2.74 -13.47 25.11
C GLU A 205 -3.37 -14.01 26.40
N SER A 206 -4.46 -14.80 26.30
CA SER A 206 -5.15 -15.38 27.45
C SER A 206 -4.21 -16.26 28.27
N ASN A 207 -4.29 -16.17 29.61
CA ASN A 207 -3.59 -17.07 30.53
C ASN A 207 -4.13 -18.50 30.44
N ASN A 208 -5.38 -18.68 30.00
CA ASN A 208 -6.01 -19.99 29.86
C ASN A 208 -5.57 -20.66 28.56
N ARG A 209 -4.79 -21.74 28.67
CA ARG A 209 -4.29 -22.49 27.51
C ARG A 209 -5.42 -23.00 26.60
N SER A 210 -6.55 -23.46 27.17
CA SER A 210 -7.66 -23.99 26.38
C SER A 210 -8.30 -22.92 25.50
N VAL A 211 -8.37 -21.66 25.98
CA VAL A 211 -8.84 -20.51 25.20
C VAL A 211 -7.91 -20.27 24.01
N ARG A 212 -6.58 -20.21 24.23
CA ARG A 212 -5.60 -20.05 23.14
C ARG A 212 -5.68 -21.17 22.12
N GLU A 213 -5.75 -22.43 22.58
CA GLU A 213 -5.84 -23.61 21.72
C GLU A 213 -7.11 -23.60 20.86
N ASN A 214 -8.25 -23.27 21.47
CA ASN A 214 -9.54 -23.20 20.77
C ASN A 214 -9.55 -22.06 19.74
N ALA A 215 -9.02 -20.88 20.08
CA ALA A 215 -8.87 -19.77 19.13
C ALA A 215 -8.00 -20.17 17.93
N PHE A 216 -6.84 -20.76 18.17
CA PHE A 216 -5.94 -21.24 17.14
C PHE A 216 -6.61 -22.27 16.23
N LYS A 217 -7.20 -23.31 16.80
CA LYS A 217 -7.86 -24.37 16.04
C LYS A 217 -9.04 -23.86 15.22
N ALA A 218 -9.84 -22.95 15.79
CA ALA A 218 -11.01 -22.40 15.10
C ALA A 218 -10.59 -21.55 13.89
N LEU A 219 -9.60 -20.67 14.06
CA LEU A 219 -9.09 -19.83 12.99
C LEU A 219 -8.47 -20.66 11.85
N TYR A 220 -7.51 -21.52 12.17
CA TYR A 220 -6.79 -22.29 11.14
C TYR A 220 -7.63 -23.39 10.50
N ARG A 221 -8.66 -23.89 11.18
CA ARG A 221 -9.64 -24.81 10.56
C ARG A 221 -10.34 -24.16 9.38
N GLN A 222 -10.76 -22.89 9.52
CA GLN A 222 -11.43 -22.19 8.43
C GLN A 222 -10.49 -21.93 7.26
N TYR A 223 -9.28 -21.44 7.49
CA TYR A 223 -8.30 -21.32 6.41
C TYR A 223 -7.99 -22.68 5.76
N GLY A 224 -7.91 -23.76 6.55
CA GLY A 224 -7.73 -25.12 6.06
C GLY A 224 -8.84 -25.61 5.13
N ASN A 225 -10.08 -25.22 5.40
CA ASN A 225 -11.24 -25.57 4.55
C ASN A 225 -11.12 -24.92 3.15
N TYR A 226 -10.45 -23.78 3.04
CA TYR A 226 -10.28 -23.04 1.77
C TYR A 226 -8.86 -23.11 1.21
N LYS A 227 -8.01 -24.03 1.70
CA LYS A 227 -6.58 -24.08 1.34
C LYS A 227 -6.31 -24.12 -0.17
N ASN A 228 -7.13 -24.83 -0.95
CA ASN A 228 -6.94 -24.94 -2.39
C ASN A 228 -7.26 -23.61 -3.10
N THR A 229 -8.32 -22.92 -2.70
CA THR A 229 -8.70 -21.60 -3.23
C THR A 229 -7.64 -20.56 -2.85
N LEU A 230 -7.19 -20.56 -1.60
CA LEU A 230 -6.15 -19.64 -1.12
C LEU A 230 -4.81 -19.90 -1.83
N ALA A 231 -4.45 -21.18 -2.03
CA ALA A 231 -3.25 -21.53 -2.78
C ALA A 231 -3.33 -21.06 -4.24
N ALA A 232 -4.48 -21.24 -4.90
CA ALA A 232 -4.69 -20.76 -6.27
C ALA A 232 -4.62 -19.23 -6.37
N THR A 233 -5.22 -18.51 -5.41
CA THR A 233 -5.18 -17.05 -5.32
C THR A 233 -3.76 -16.53 -5.09
N TYR A 234 -3.03 -17.15 -4.16
CA TYR A 234 -1.62 -16.83 -3.91
C TYR A 234 -0.75 -17.09 -5.14
N TYR A 235 -0.95 -18.24 -5.81
CA TYR A 235 -0.20 -18.55 -7.02
C TYR A 235 -0.50 -17.58 -8.17
N ALA A 236 -1.74 -17.11 -8.28
CA ALA A 236 -2.09 -16.06 -9.25
C ALA A 236 -1.34 -14.73 -8.96
N ASN A 237 -1.20 -14.35 -7.68
CA ASN A 237 -0.39 -13.20 -7.28
C ASN A 237 1.11 -13.38 -7.62
N VAL A 238 1.67 -14.58 -7.39
CA VAL A 238 3.06 -14.90 -7.80
C VAL A 238 3.22 -14.78 -9.31
N LYS A 239 2.26 -15.31 -10.11
CA LYS A 239 2.29 -15.18 -11.57
C LYS A 239 2.25 -13.73 -12.02
N GLN A 240 1.46 -12.89 -11.37
CA GLN A 240 1.42 -11.45 -11.61
C GLN A 240 2.80 -10.81 -11.42
N ALA A 241 3.46 -11.08 -10.29
CA ALA A 241 4.80 -10.57 -10.02
C ALA A 241 5.82 -11.02 -11.10
N CYS A 242 5.79 -12.31 -11.46
CA CYS A 242 6.63 -12.85 -12.52
C CYS A 242 6.34 -12.21 -13.89
N PHE A 243 5.07 -11.95 -14.20
CA PHE A 243 4.68 -11.28 -15.43
C PHE A 243 5.27 -9.87 -15.52
N TYR A 244 5.11 -9.05 -14.47
CA TYR A 244 5.65 -7.69 -14.46
C TYR A 244 7.18 -7.66 -14.48
N ALA A 245 7.85 -8.56 -13.73
CA ALA A 245 9.30 -8.66 -13.77
C ALA A 245 9.81 -8.92 -15.20
N LYS A 246 9.22 -9.91 -15.88
CA LYS A 246 9.58 -10.24 -17.27
C LYS A 246 9.25 -9.10 -18.23
N ALA A 247 8.05 -8.51 -18.14
CA ALA A 247 7.61 -7.44 -19.01
C ALA A 247 8.56 -6.23 -18.91
N ARG A 248 9.03 -5.90 -17.70
CA ARG A 248 9.95 -4.78 -17.43
C ARG A 248 11.42 -5.16 -17.49
N LYS A 249 11.76 -6.34 -18.00
CA LYS A 249 13.14 -6.82 -18.22
C LYS A 249 13.98 -6.92 -16.93
N TYR A 250 13.35 -7.29 -15.81
CA TYR A 250 14.08 -7.67 -14.62
C TYR A 250 14.47 -9.17 -14.67
N ASP A 251 15.64 -9.51 -14.16
CA ASP A 251 16.12 -10.90 -14.11
C ASP A 251 15.30 -11.74 -13.14
N SER A 252 14.77 -11.14 -12.09
CA SER A 252 13.97 -11.79 -11.06
C SER A 252 12.90 -10.87 -10.47
N THR A 253 11.89 -11.45 -9.85
CA THR A 253 10.94 -10.69 -9.03
C THR A 253 11.62 -10.05 -7.81
N LEU A 254 12.65 -10.69 -7.25
CA LEU A 254 13.44 -10.14 -6.16
C LEU A 254 14.11 -8.83 -6.59
N GLN A 255 14.82 -8.84 -7.72
CA GLN A 255 15.43 -7.65 -8.29
C GLN A 255 14.39 -6.54 -8.50
N MET A 256 13.25 -6.87 -9.12
CA MET A 256 12.17 -5.92 -9.37
C MET A 256 11.69 -5.23 -8.07
N TYR A 257 11.42 -6.01 -7.02
CA TYR A 257 10.94 -5.43 -5.76
C TYR A 257 11.99 -4.63 -5.01
N LEU A 258 13.26 -5.03 -5.07
CA LEU A 258 14.35 -4.32 -4.41
C LEU A 258 14.77 -3.06 -5.17
N SER A 259 14.63 -3.05 -6.51
CA SER A 259 15.03 -1.92 -7.36
C SER A 259 14.28 -0.63 -7.03
N GLY A 260 13.02 -0.74 -6.61
CA GLY A 260 12.21 0.43 -6.21
C GLY A 260 12.81 1.26 -5.08
N SER A 261 13.61 0.63 -4.22
CA SER A 261 14.32 1.27 -3.10
C SER A 261 15.85 1.23 -3.29
N PHE A 262 16.34 0.91 -4.48
CA PHE A 262 17.79 0.78 -4.80
C PHE A 262 18.55 -0.15 -3.85
N ILE A 263 17.89 -1.19 -3.35
CA ILE A 263 18.50 -2.18 -2.46
C ILE A 263 19.17 -3.27 -3.31
N PRO A 264 20.50 -3.41 -3.25
CA PRO A 264 21.18 -4.52 -3.93
C PRO A 264 20.74 -5.89 -3.33
N GLU A 265 20.56 -6.91 -4.18
CA GLU A 265 20.19 -8.26 -3.73
C GLU A 265 21.13 -8.81 -2.64
N LYS A 266 22.41 -8.40 -2.67
CA LYS A 266 23.39 -8.74 -1.63
C LYS A 266 22.93 -8.35 -0.21
N VAL A 267 22.22 -7.22 -0.06
CA VAL A 267 21.70 -6.76 1.25
C VAL A 267 20.64 -7.74 1.74
N TYR A 268 19.74 -8.16 0.85
CA TYR A 268 18.71 -9.14 1.17
C TYR A 268 19.32 -10.48 1.60
N HIS A 269 20.27 -11.01 0.83
CA HIS A 269 20.94 -12.26 1.16
C HIS A 269 21.75 -12.16 2.45
N ASN A 270 22.44 -11.04 2.67
CA ASN A 270 23.20 -10.79 3.91
C ASN A 270 22.27 -10.73 5.13
N LEU A 271 21.07 -10.18 4.99
CA LEU A 271 20.07 -10.20 6.08
C LEU A 271 19.71 -11.65 6.47
N ILE A 272 19.40 -12.49 5.48
CA ILE A 272 19.07 -13.90 5.72
C ILE A 272 20.24 -14.63 6.41
N GLU A 273 21.45 -14.47 5.88
CA GLU A 273 22.64 -15.09 6.47
C GLU A 273 22.90 -14.62 7.90
N THR A 274 22.71 -13.31 8.15
CA THR A 274 22.91 -12.74 9.49
C THR A 274 21.88 -13.27 10.47
N VAL A 275 20.63 -13.40 10.07
CA VAL A 275 19.59 -14.03 10.91
C VAL A 275 19.97 -15.49 11.19
N HIS A 276 20.34 -16.26 10.17
CA HIS A 276 20.73 -17.67 10.33
C HIS A 276 21.92 -17.82 11.29
N LYS A 277 22.94 -16.98 11.16
CA LYS A 277 24.12 -16.98 12.04
C LYS A 277 23.82 -16.66 13.52
N ASN A 278 22.65 -16.05 13.78
CA ASN A 278 22.23 -15.64 15.12
C ASN A 278 21.01 -16.39 15.67
N LEU A 279 20.55 -17.44 14.99
CA LEU A 279 19.40 -18.25 15.44
C LEU A 279 19.61 -18.92 16.78
N ASP A 280 20.86 -19.25 17.14
CA ASP A 280 21.25 -19.75 18.47
C ASP A 280 20.78 -18.84 19.59
N LYS A 281 20.93 -17.52 19.44
CA LYS A 281 20.47 -16.50 20.40
C LYS A 281 18.95 -16.47 20.53
N MET A 282 18.24 -16.56 19.41
CA MET A 282 16.79 -16.68 19.42
C MET A 282 16.33 -17.97 20.13
N HIS A 283 17.00 -19.09 19.84
CA HIS A 283 16.70 -20.36 20.49
C HIS A 283 16.98 -20.31 22.00
N ALA A 284 18.06 -19.65 22.41
CA ALA A 284 18.40 -19.46 23.84
C ALA A 284 17.31 -18.59 24.51
N TYR A 285 16.87 -17.50 23.87
CA TYR A 285 15.77 -16.65 24.37
C TYR A 285 14.47 -17.43 24.54
N VAL A 286 14.06 -18.20 23.53
CA VAL A 286 12.85 -19.03 23.60
C VAL A 286 12.97 -20.08 24.71
N SER A 287 14.16 -20.68 24.89
CA SER A 287 14.41 -21.65 25.95
C SER A 287 14.30 -21.01 27.33
N LEU A 288 14.85 -19.80 27.52
CA LEU A 288 14.73 -19.04 28.75
C LEU A 288 13.27 -18.71 29.06
N ARG A 289 12.50 -18.21 28.05
CA ARG A 289 11.06 -17.95 28.20
C ARG A 289 10.31 -19.21 28.67
N LYS A 290 10.61 -20.35 28.05
CA LYS A 290 10.03 -21.64 28.45
C LYS A 290 10.26 -21.95 29.94
N GLN A 291 11.48 -21.76 30.42
CA GLN A 291 11.83 -22.01 31.82
C GLN A 291 11.11 -21.04 32.75
N VAL A 292 11.16 -19.74 32.46
CA VAL A 292 10.60 -18.69 33.32
C VAL A 292 9.08 -18.81 33.40
N LEU A 293 8.39 -19.12 32.30
CA LEU A 293 6.94 -19.25 32.23
C LEU A 293 6.43 -20.62 32.69
N GLY A 294 7.32 -21.61 32.89
CA GLY A 294 6.92 -22.97 33.27
C GLY A 294 6.03 -23.67 32.22
N VAL A 295 6.17 -23.30 30.93
CA VAL A 295 5.32 -23.79 29.84
C VAL A 295 6.07 -24.70 28.87
N ASP A 296 5.36 -25.49 28.10
CA ASP A 296 5.94 -26.32 27.06
C ASP A 296 6.33 -25.50 25.80
N ARG A 297 7.03 -26.14 24.86
CA ARG A 297 7.52 -25.50 23.65
C ARG A 297 6.40 -24.85 22.81
N LYS A 298 5.19 -25.40 22.83
CA LYS A 298 4.05 -24.91 22.04
C LYS A 298 3.39 -23.67 22.65
N SER A 299 3.67 -23.38 23.91
CA SER A 299 3.06 -22.29 24.66
C SER A 299 4.00 -21.08 24.86
N VAL A 300 5.18 -21.10 24.25
CA VAL A 300 6.19 -20.03 24.38
C VAL A 300 6.08 -19.00 23.26
N VAL A 301 5.42 -19.34 22.17
CA VAL A 301 5.23 -18.49 20.98
C VAL A 301 3.84 -17.91 21.02
#